data_2cd4df1f7d3e06d6eb3313a1c744ec1f
#
_entry.id   2cd4df1f7d3e06d6eb3313a1c744ec1f
#
_cell.length_a   1.000
_cell.length_b   1.000
_cell.length_c   1.000
_cell.angle_alpha   90.00
_cell.angle_beta   90.00
_cell.angle_gamma   90.00
#
_symmetry.space_group_name_H-M   'P 1'
#
loop_
_entity.id
_entity.type
_entity.pdbx_description
1 polymer ?
#
loop_
_entity_poly.entity_id
_entity_poly.type
_entity_poly.pdbx_seq_one_letter_code
_entity_poly.pdbx_strand_id
1 'polypeptide(L)'
;MTYRPWTVASALVMVAMPSIASAQALTAQEAADLRAQLSALKAQVERLEARLDSTQQQVAAQSAPSATSAPVSAVAAAPAKPTTTIKWKGSPQFSLGSASFKVKGRIQYDASYLSVPKDVADLSKGYSNELRRLRLGGEGTLGGGFGYKLETELSDNSIDLVDTFITYERGKWLITLGNQNEFQSLDELTGDTTGSVMERAAFTDAFAFERRLGLSAQYRGKAVLVQGGIFSDSADSLTNSSDGVTGGDENNSIGLDGRIVVMPKVGDMQLHFGGSYHWRDFNRLAAAPVRYRQRPYIHSSNSRFLSTPAINATGERHYGFEVAGSQGRFSFAGEGHWLRSVRSGLSDPQFFGAYAEVGYFLTKGDSRPLADGIFGRTDPKNPVTAGGLGAVQLTIRYDYLDLNDGAIVGGTQNAYIAALVWAPINYLRFNMNYAHLDYADAAILAGTRADYGIDTVSLRAELDF
;
A
#
# COMPACT_ATOMS: atom_id res chain seq x y z
N MET A 1 40.58 29.44 -40.16
CA MET A 1 40.02 28.77 -41.34
C MET A 1 40.50 27.36 -41.37
N THR A 2 39.67 26.38 -41.10
CA THR A 2 39.55 25.03 -41.66
C THR A 2 38.61 24.22 -40.76
N TYR A 3 37.41 24.05 -41.23
CA TYR A 3 36.38 23.18 -40.71
C TYR A 3 36.84 21.70 -40.82
N ARG A 4 36.69 20.90 -39.73
CA ARG A 4 36.72 19.44 -39.80
C ARG A 4 35.33 18.92 -39.46
N PRO A 5 34.73 18.01 -40.24
CA PRO A 5 33.44 17.42 -39.95
C PRO A 5 33.59 16.25 -38.96
N TRP A 6 32.70 16.20 -38.00
CA TRP A 6 32.56 15.07 -37.06
C TRP A 6 31.79 13.95 -37.76
N THR A 7 32.45 12.83 -37.98
CA THR A 7 31.80 11.59 -38.39
C THR A 7 31.16 10.93 -37.17
N VAL A 8 29.83 10.82 -37.20
CA VAL A 8 29.05 10.02 -36.23
C VAL A 8 29.25 8.55 -36.62
N ALA A 9 30.01 7.82 -35.82
CA ALA A 9 30.09 6.37 -35.93
C ALA A 9 28.91 5.76 -35.19
N SER A 10 27.96 5.21 -35.95
CA SER A 10 26.85 4.40 -35.42
C SER A 10 27.40 3.06 -34.92
N ALA A 11 27.55 2.91 -33.60
CA ALA A 11 27.84 1.61 -33.00
C ALA A 11 26.54 0.78 -32.96
N LEU A 12 26.48 -0.21 -33.85
CA LEU A 12 25.46 -1.24 -33.83
C LEU A 12 25.74 -2.15 -32.62
N VAL A 13 24.98 -2.03 -31.54
CA VAL A 13 25.02 -2.97 -30.42
C VAL A 13 24.27 -4.20 -30.85
N MET A 14 24.99 -5.26 -31.20
CA MET A 14 24.43 -6.62 -31.28
C MET A 14 24.08 -7.06 -29.86
N VAL A 15 22.80 -7.07 -29.55
CA VAL A 15 22.27 -7.74 -28.38
C VAL A 15 22.37 -9.23 -28.65
N ALA A 16 23.33 -9.92 -28.02
CA ALA A 16 23.36 -11.37 -27.98
C ALA A 16 22.12 -11.83 -27.19
N MET A 17 21.15 -12.39 -27.89
CA MET A 17 20.04 -13.09 -27.27
C MET A 17 20.58 -14.29 -26.48
N PRO A 18 20.19 -14.49 -25.22
CA PRO A 18 20.48 -15.73 -24.53
C PRO A 18 19.76 -16.88 -25.28
N SER A 19 20.48 -17.96 -25.44
CA SER A 19 20.02 -19.20 -26.05
C SER A 19 18.65 -19.60 -25.52
N ILE A 20 17.70 -19.78 -26.42
CA ILE A 20 16.40 -20.37 -26.18
C ILE A 20 16.63 -21.69 -25.42
N ALA A 21 16.19 -21.72 -24.14
CA ALA A 21 16.10 -22.97 -23.42
C ALA A 21 15.31 -23.96 -24.29
N SER A 22 15.89 -25.09 -24.58
CA SER A 22 15.29 -26.16 -25.34
C SER A 22 13.94 -26.49 -24.71
N ALA A 23 12.85 -26.16 -25.41
CA ALA A 23 11.54 -26.68 -25.07
C ALA A 23 11.66 -28.21 -25.11
N GLN A 24 11.59 -28.84 -23.93
CA GLN A 24 11.51 -30.28 -23.86
C GLN A 24 10.28 -30.70 -24.66
N ALA A 25 10.49 -31.46 -25.74
CA ALA A 25 9.40 -31.99 -26.51
C ALA A 25 8.56 -32.89 -25.58
N LEU A 26 7.27 -32.56 -25.44
CA LEU A 26 6.33 -33.38 -24.70
C LEU A 26 6.42 -34.82 -25.13
N THR A 27 6.56 -35.71 -24.16
CA THR A 27 6.55 -37.15 -24.47
C THR A 27 5.19 -37.55 -25.07
N ALA A 28 5.18 -38.60 -25.88
CA ALA A 28 3.93 -39.11 -26.48
C ALA A 28 2.85 -39.41 -25.41
N GLN A 29 3.27 -39.80 -24.21
CA GLN A 29 2.42 -40.09 -23.08
C GLN A 29 1.79 -38.79 -22.51
N GLU A 30 2.58 -37.78 -22.28
CA GLU A 30 2.09 -36.45 -21.77
C GLU A 30 1.13 -35.81 -22.79
N ALA A 31 1.40 -35.94 -24.08
CA ALA A 31 0.49 -35.45 -25.11
C ALA A 31 -0.83 -36.22 -25.15
N ALA A 32 -0.81 -37.54 -24.86
CA ALA A 32 -2.02 -38.35 -24.74
C ALA A 32 -2.85 -37.97 -23.50
N ASP A 33 -2.20 -37.79 -22.36
CA ASP A 33 -2.85 -37.39 -21.11
C ASP A 33 -3.47 -35.99 -21.19
N LEU A 34 -2.79 -35.04 -21.81
CA LEU A 34 -3.35 -33.69 -22.07
C LEU A 34 -4.56 -33.75 -23.00
N ARG A 35 -4.54 -34.59 -24.02
CA ARG A 35 -5.69 -34.78 -24.91
C ARG A 35 -6.87 -35.42 -24.19
N ALA A 36 -6.62 -36.38 -23.30
CA ALA A 36 -7.66 -36.99 -22.47
C ALA A 36 -8.27 -35.96 -21.49
N GLN A 37 -7.45 -35.14 -20.85
CA GLN A 37 -7.93 -34.04 -19.97
C GLN A 37 -8.75 -33.00 -20.76
N LEU A 38 -8.31 -32.63 -21.95
CA LEU A 38 -9.02 -31.67 -22.80
C LEU A 38 -10.36 -32.21 -23.27
N SER A 39 -10.47 -33.50 -23.57
CA SER A 39 -11.72 -34.16 -23.92
C SER A 39 -12.69 -34.22 -22.71
N ALA A 40 -12.18 -34.52 -21.52
CA ALA A 40 -12.96 -34.52 -20.28
C ALA A 40 -13.49 -33.12 -19.94
N LEU A 41 -12.67 -32.07 -20.11
CA LEU A 41 -13.07 -30.69 -19.90
C LEU A 41 -14.17 -30.25 -20.90
N LYS A 42 -14.04 -30.62 -22.17
CA LYS A 42 -15.07 -30.35 -23.19
C LYS A 42 -16.41 -31.00 -22.82
N ALA A 43 -16.37 -32.25 -22.38
CA ALA A 43 -17.59 -32.96 -21.95
C ALA A 43 -18.22 -32.32 -20.68
N GLN A 44 -17.41 -31.70 -19.80
CA GLN A 44 -17.94 -30.92 -18.68
C GLN A 44 -18.62 -29.62 -19.12
N VAL A 45 -18.03 -28.90 -20.06
CA VAL A 45 -18.60 -27.67 -20.62
C VAL A 45 -19.93 -27.97 -21.29
N GLU A 46 -20.02 -28.97 -22.13
CA GLU A 46 -21.28 -29.39 -22.79
C GLU A 46 -22.36 -29.76 -21.77
N ARG A 47 -22.02 -30.43 -20.67
CA ARG A 47 -22.99 -30.74 -19.61
C ARG A 47 -23.47 -29.48 -18.86
N LEU A 48 -22.61 -28.49 -18.68
CA LEU A 48 -22.97 -27.24 -18.06
C LEU A 48 -23.86 -26.39 -18.96
N GLU A 49 -23.56 -26.35 -20.25
CA GLU A 49 -24.41 -25.69 -21.25
C GLU A 49 -25.79 -26.34 -21.32
N ALA A 50 -25.90 -27.67 -21.39
CA ALA A 50 -27.18 -28.38 -21.37
C ALA A 50 -27.98 -28.14 -20.07
N ARG A 51 -27.30 -28.00 -18.90
CA ARG A 51 -27.97 -27.62 -17.64
C ARG A 51 -28.44 -26.17 -17.68
N LEU A 52 -27.68 -25.28 -18.27
CA LEU A 52 -28.06 -23.87 -18.41
C LEU A 52 -29.31 -23.74 -19.28
N ASP A 53 -29.35 -24.43 -20.43
CA ASP A 53 -30.49 -24.45 -21.35
C ASP A 53 -31.72 -25.06 -20.70
N SER A 54 -31.57 -26.15 -19.96
CA SER A 54 -32.70 -26.76 -19.23
C SER A 54 -33.27 -25.86 -18.14
N THR A 55 -32.36 -25.13 -17.43
CA THR A 55 -32.79 -24.16 -16.40
C THR A 55 -33.48 -22.95 -17.03
N GLN A 56 -33.01 -22.46 -18.18
CA GLN A 56 -33.66 -21.38 -18.93
C GLN A 56 -35.03 -21.80 -19.44
N GLN A 57 -35.17 -23.02 -19.95
CA GLN A 57 -36.47 -23.56 -20.38
C GLN A 57 -37.46 -23.74 -19.21
N GLN A 58 -36.97 -24.18 -18.03
CA GLN A 58 -37.82 -24.26 -16.84
C GLN A 58 -38.30 -22.88 -16.36
N VAL A 59 -37.42 -21.88 -16.41
CA VAL A 59 -37.77 -20.49 -16.07
C VAL A 59 -38.74 -19.90 -17.07
N ALA A 60 -38.59 -20.20 -18.37
CA ALA A 60 -39.49 -19.77 -19.42
C ALA A 60 -40.89 -20.47 -19.33
N ALA A 61 -40.90 -21.77 -18.98
CA ALA A 61 -42.15 -22.52 -18.78
C ALA A 61 -42.94 -22.07 -17.54
N GLN A 62 -42.26 -21.58 -16.51
CA GLN A 62 -42.90 -20.98 -15.31
C GLN A 62 -43.41 -19.55 -15.56
N SER A 63 -43.04 -18.93 -16.66
CA SER A 63 -43.38 -17.55 -17.02
C SER A 63 -44.58 -17.45 -18.00
N ALA A 64 -45.16 -18.56 -18.42
CA ALA A 64 -46.33 -18.55 -19.29
C ALA A 64 -47.62 -18.17 -18.50
N PRO A 65 -48.36 -17.12 -18.91
CA PRO A 65 -49.53 -16.69 -18.20
C PRO A 65 -50.68 -17.68 -18.43
N SER A 66 -51.13 -18.37 -17.39
CA SER A 66 -52.43 -19.08 -17.40
C SER A 66 -53.55 -18.05 -17.40
N ALA A 67 -54.23 -17.91 -18.53
CA ALA A 67 -55.42 -17.09 -18.65
C ALA A 67 -56.59 -17.79 -17.97
N THR A 68 -56.95 -17.35 -16.75
CA THR A 68 -58.28 -17.54 -16.19
C THR A 68 -58.62 -16.33 -15.33
N SER A 69 -59.55 -15.55 -15.84
CA SER A 69 -60.03 -14.31 -15.23
C SER A 69 -60.97 -14.60 -14.06
N ALA A 70 -60.60 -14.16 -12.86
CA ALA A 70 -61.56 -13.86 -11.77
C ALA A 70 -61.09 -12.54 -11.12
N PRO A 71 -61.99 -11.64 -10.69
CA PRO A 71 -61.57 -10.34 -10.12
C PRO A 71 -61.02 -10.54 -8.72
N VAL A 72 -59.72 -10.33 -8.58
CA VAL A 72 -59.03 -10.38 -7.29
C VAL A 72 -58.77 -8.95 -6.82
N SER A 73 -59.26 -8.67 -5.61
CA SER A 73 -58.93 -7.51 -4.79
C SER A 73 -57.45 -7.23 -4.84
N ALA A 74 -57.07 -5.93 -4.87
CA ALA A 74 -55.68 -5.46 -4.91
C ALA A 74 -54.82 -6.09 -3.81
N VAL A 75 -54.10 -7.14 -4.17
CA VAL A 75 -52.99 -7.68 -3.36
C VAL A 75 -51.85 -6.72 -3.54
N ALA A 76 -51.34 -6.19 -2.43
CA ALA A 76 -50.12 -5.39 -2.40
C ALA A 76 -49.03 -6.10 -3.22
N ALA A 77 -48.44 -5.40 -4.19
CA ALA A 77 -47.40 -5.93 -5.05
C ALA A 77 -46.27 -6.51 -4.19
N ALA A 78 -45.97 -7.79 -4.37
CA ALA A 78 -44.84 -8.42 -3.72
C ALA A 78 -43.58 -7.60 -4.05
N PRO A 79 -42.67 -7.35 -3.07
CA PRO A 79 -41.49 -6.58 -3.32
C PRO A 79 -40.69 -7.22 -4.46
N ALA A 80 -40.36 -6.42 -5.47
CA ALA A 80 -39.59 -6.87 -6.62
C ALA A 80 -38.31 -7.55 -6.15
N LYS A 81 -38.03 -8.74 -6.67
CA LYS A 81 -36.77 -9.46 -6.34
C LYS A 81 -35.58 -8.56 -6.68
N PRO A 82 -34.58 -8.41 -5.77
CA PRO A 82 -33.43 -7.58 -6.03
C PRO A 82 -32.70 -8.08 -7.27
N THR A 83 -32.41 -7.17 -8.20
CA THR A 83 -31.71 -7.48 -9.45
C THR A 83 -30.24 -7.23 -9.24
N THR A 84 -29.36 -8.16 -9.70
CA THR A 84 -27.93 -7.96 -9.70
C THR A 84 -27.56 -6.83 -10.66
N THR A 85 -26.82 -5.84 -10.18
CA THR A 85 -26.26 -4.78 -11.00
C THR A 85 -24.73 -4.91 -11.04
N ILE A 86 -24.15 -4.66 -12.22
CA ILE A 86 -22.70 -4.65 -12.40
C ILE A 86 -22.29 -3.23 -12.78
N LYS A 87 -21.33 -2.65 -12.03
CA LYS A 87 -20.74 -1.35 -12.32
C LYS A 87 -19.23 -1.53 -12.49
N TRP A 88 -18.65 -0.76 -13.42
CA TRP A 88 -17.18 -0.74 -13.59
C TRP A 88 -16.60 0.40 -12.76
N LYS A 89 -15.66 0.06 -11.85
CA LYS A 89 -14.89 1.02 -11.02
C LYS A 89 -13.41 0.63 -11.00
N GLY A 90 -12.79 0.57 -12.18
CA GLY A 90 -11.46 -0.01 -12.38
C GLY A 90 -11.52 -1.54 -12.52
N SER A 91 -12.45 -2.17 -11.82
CA SER A 91 -12.80 -3.58 -11.90
C SER A 91 -14.33 -3.75 -11.78
N PRO A 92 -14.89 -4.93 -12.09
CA PRO A 92 -16.31 -5.18 -11.91
C PRO A 92 -16.69 -5.14 -10.42
N GLN A 93 -17.71 -4.35 -10.12
CA GLN A 93 -18.41 -4.36 -8.84
C GLN A 93 -19.81 -4.94 -9.04
N PHE A 94 -20.07 -6.05 -8.40
CA PHE A 94 -21.38 -6.71 -8.35
C PHE A 94 -22.15 -6.20 -7.15
N SER A 95 -23.46 -5.92 -7.32
CA SER A 95 -24.33 -5.51 -6.21
C SER A 95 -25.69 -6.19 -6.32
N LEU A 96 -26.18 -6.72 -5.20
CA LEU A 96 -27.48 -7.37 -5.06
C LEU A 96 -28.16 -6.86 -3.77
N GLY A 97 -29.11 -5.96 -3.91
CA GLY A 97 -29.72 -5.28 -2.76
C GLY A 97 -28.66 -4.48 -1.99
N SER A 98 -28.48 -4.77 -0.70
CA SER A 98 -27.45 -4.16 0.17
C SER A 98 -26.11 -4.90 0.17
N ALA A 99 -26.03 -6.05 -0.49
CA ALA A 99 -24.79 -6.80 -0.62
C ALA A 99 -23.99 -6.34 -1.85
N SER A 100 -22.67 -6.32 -1.75
CA SER A 100 -21.78 -6.00 -2.87
C SER A 100 -20.49 -6.81 -2.79
N PHE A 101 -19.86 -6.99 -3.96
CA PHE A 101 -18.52 -7.54 -4.09
C PHE A 101 -17.78 -6.82 -5.21
N LYS A 102 -16.55 -6.42 -4.93
CA LYS A 102 -15.63 -5.82 -5.91
C LYS A 102 -14.32 -6.56 -5.89
N VAL A 103 -13.82 -6.94 -7.06
CA VAL A 103 -12.46 -7.46 -7.22
C VAL A 103 -11.47 -6.31 -7.06
N LYS A 104 -10.39 -6.52 -6.33
CA LYS A 104 -9.29 -5.58 -6.12
C LYS A 104 -8.00 -6.16 -6.67
N GLY A 105 -7.21 -5.32 -7.28
CA GLY A 105 -5.89 -5.70 -7.75
C GLY A 105 -4.94 -4.54 -7.77
N ARG A 106 -3.62 -4.81 -7.62
CA ARG A 106 -2.55 -3.83 -7.70
C ARG A 106 -1.32 -4.44 -8.30
N ILE A 107 -0.71 -3.71 -9.22
CA ILE A 107 0.60 -4.04 -9.78
C ILE A 107 1.46 -2.78 -9.65
N GLN A 108 2.64 -2.91 -9.03
CA GLN A 108 3.65 -1.86 -9.00
C GLN A 108 4.98 -2.45 -9.46
N TYR A 109 5.56 -1.82 -10.45
CA TYR A 109 6.89 -2.15 -10.97
C TYR A 109 7.82 -0.96 -10.74
N ASP A 110 8.96 -1.22 -10.08
CA ASP A 110 9.96 -0.21 -9.76
C ASP A 110 11.25 -0.44 -10.53
N ALA A 111 11.88 0.66 -10.92
CA ALA A 111 13.24 0.72 -11.44
C ALA A 111 13.98 1.87 -10.75
N SER A 112 15.14 1.61 -10.19
CA SER A 112 15.86 2.55 -9.36
C SER A 112 17.35 2.56 -9.66
N TYR A 113 18.00 3.67 -9.34
CA TYR A 113 19.45 3.81 -9.38
C TYR A 113 19.94 4.41 -8.08
N LEU A 114 20.86 3.74 -7.39
CA LEU A 114 21.51 4.17 -6.17
C LEU A 114 22.96 4.59 -6.47
N SER A 115 23.24 5.87 -6.28
CA SER A 115 24.58 6.46 -6.40
C SER A 115 25.16 6.69 -5.02
N VAL A 116 26.32 6.08 -4.75
CA VAL A 116 27.05 6.19 -3.47
C VAL A 116 28.50 6.57 -3.73
N PRO A 117 29.24 7.11 -2.74
CA PRO A 117 30.67 7.32 -2.84
C PRO A 117 31.43 6.05 -3.27
N LYS A 118 32.52 6.20 -4.00
CA LYS A 118 33.28 5.08 -4.59
C LYS A 118 33.81 4.09 -3.55
N ASP A 119 34.10 4.59 -2.37
CA ASP A 119 34.65 3.86 -1.22
C ASP A 119 33.59 3.17 -0.35
N VAL A 120 32.30 3.28 -0.71
CA VAL A 120 31.23 2.45 -0.12
C VAL A 120 31.29 1.05 -0.72
N ALA A 121 31.43 0.04 0.14
CA ALA A 121 31.55 -1.37 -0.26
C ALA A 121 30.20 -2.08 -0.46
N ASP A 122 29.07 -1.37 -0.45
CA ASP A 122 27.73 -1.95 -0.61
C ASP A 122 27.52 -2.49 -2.03
N LEU A 123 27.07 -3.73 -2.13
CA LEU A 123 26.78 -4.41 -3.40
C LEU A 123 25.43 -4.02 -4.01
N SER A 124 24.57 -3.34 -3.26
CA SER A 124 23.22 -2.93 -3.73
C SER A 124 23.24 -1.59 -4.49
N LYS A 125 24.42 -0.99 -4.71
CA LYS A 125 24.58 0.25 -5.48
C LYS A 125 24.36 0.02 -6.97
N GLY A 126 23.98 1.10 -7.67
CA GLY A 126 23.73 1.08 -9.10
C GLY A 126 22.27 0.83 -9.44
N TYR A 127 22.04 0.21 -10.58
CA TYR A 127 20.70 -0.08 -11.07
C TYR A 127 20.10 -1.29 -10.38
N SER A 128 18.82 -1.17 -10.01
CA SER A 128 17.99 -2.24 -9.49
C SER A 128 16.57 -2.11 -9.99
N ASN A 129 15.84 -3.20 -10.03
CA ASN A 129 14.41 -3.21 -10.33
C ASN A 129 13.71 -4.32 -9.54
N GLU A 130 12.39 -4.20 -9.38
CA GLU A 130 11.58 -5.19 -8.70
C GLU A 130 10.11 -5.11 -9.12
N LEU A 131 9.39 -6.21 -8.95
CA LEU A 131 7.94 -6.20 -8.85
C LEU A 131 7.58 -5.82 -7.41
N ARG A 132 7.41 -4.50 -7.18
CA ARG A 132 7.26 -3.94 -5.83
C ARG A 132 6.02 -4.43 -5.10
N ARG A 133 4.92 -4.59 -5.83
CA ARG A 133 3.66 -5.14 -5.32
C ARG A 133 2.90 -5.87 -6.43
N LEU A 134 2.40 -7.02 -6.08
CA LEU A 134 1.44 -7.77 -6.87
C LEU A 134 0.31 -8.23 -5.94
N ARG A 135 -0.75 -7.42 -5.82
CA ARG A 135 -1.86 -7.71 -4.91
C ARG A 135 -3.10 -8.16 -5.64
N LEU A 136 -3.79 -9.10 -5.03
CA LEU A 136 -5.10 -9.55 -5.46
C LEU A 136 -6.01 -9.70 -4.24
N GLY A 137 -7.28 -9.33 -4.41
CA GLY A 137 -8.22 -9.41 -3.32
C GLY A 137 -9.64 -9.07 -3.69
N GLY A 138 -10.45 -8.86 -2.70
CA GLY A 138 -11.83 -8.42 -2.84
C GLY A 138 -12.33 -7.68 -1.62
N GLU A 139 -13.28 -6.79 -1.83
CA GLU A 139 -13.98 -6.08 -0.78
C GLU A 139 -15.48 -6.05 -1.06
N GLY A 140 -16.28 -5.91 -0.02
CA GLY A 140 -17.72 -5.84 -0.22
C GLY A 140 -18.51 -5.63 1.06
N THR A 141 -19.83 -5.62 0.88
CA THR A 141 -20.80 -5.53 1.96
C THR A 141 -21.70 -6.77 1.98
N LEU A 142 -22.13 -7.19 3.17
CA LEU A 142 -23.07 -8.31 3.37
C LEU A 142 -24.49 -7.83 3.67
N GLY A 143 -24.70 -6.51 3.80
CA GLY A 143 -25.92 -5.92 4.31
C GLY A 143 -25.92 -5.75 5.83
N GLY A 144 -26.91 -5.05 6.38
CA GLY A 144 -27.03 -4.81 7.82
C GLY A 144 -25.90 -4.00 8.45
N GLY A 145 -25.06 -3.33 7.65
CA GLY A 145 -23.87 -2.59 8.12
C GLY A 145 -22.59 -3.42 8.10
N PHE A 146 -22.63 -4.70 7.81
CA PHE A 146 -21.45 -5.55 7.73
C PHE A 146 -20.73 -5.43 6.39
N GLY A 147 -19.41 -5.34 6.43
CA GLY A 147 -18.52 -5.35 5.29
C GLY A 147 -17.30 -6.24 5.54
N TYR A 148 -16.48 -6.42 4.51
CA TYR A 148 -15.25 -7.21 4.58
C TYR A 148 -14.26 -6.75 3.53
N LYS A 149 -12.98 -7.02 3.81
CA LYS A 149 -11.89 -6.92 2.86
C LYS A 149 -10.96 -8.10 3.05
N LEU A 150 -10.49 -8.65 1.93
CA LEU A 150 -9.41 -9.63 1.86
C LEU A 150 -8.45 -9.18 0.77
N GLU A 151 -7.19 -8.97 1.10
CA GLU A 151 -6.13 -8.58 0.16
C GLU A 151 -4.86 -9.38 0.47
N THR A 152 -4.27 -9.96 -0.56
CA THR A 152 -3.02 -10.72 -0.48
C THR A 152 -1.92 -10.06 -1.29
N GLU A 153 -0.68 -10.13 -0.82
CA GLU A 153 0.55 -9.75 -1.51
C GLU A 153 1.22 -11.01 -2.08
N LEU A 154 1.69 -10.95 -3.32
CA LEU A 154 2.25 -12.07 -4.08
C LEU A 154 3.65 -11.75 -4.65
N SER A 155 4.20 -10.56 -4.41
CA SER A 155 5.43 -10.09 -5.08
C SER A 155 6.69 -10.86 -4.70
N ASP A 156 6.76 -11.43 -3.50
CA ASP A 156 7.94 -12.13 -2.97
C ASP A 156 7.88 -13.66 -3.16
N ASN A 157 7.05 -14.15 -4.10
CA ASN A 157 6.76 -15.57 -4.31
C ASN A 157 6.18 -16.27 -3.05
N SER A 158 5.63 -15.52 -2.14
CA SER A 158 4.85 -15.94 -0.98
C SER A 158 3.42 -15.43 -1.09
N ILE A 159 2.55 -15.89 -0.22
CA ILE A 159 1.19 -15.33 -0.08
C ILE A 159 1.11 -14.73 1.32
N ASP A 160 1.19 -13.40 1.38
CA ASP A 160 1.12 -12.68 2.62
C ASP A 160 -0.24 -11.96 2.74
N LEU A 161 -0.83 -12.00 3.94
CA LEU A 161 -2.08 -11.30 4.21
C LEU A 161 -1.79 -9.81 4.39
N VAL A 162 -2.52 -8.99 3.64
CA VAL A 162 -2.46 -7.52 3.77
C VAL A 162 -3.67 -7.07 4.58
N ASP A 163 -4.62 -6.38 3.95
CA ASP A 163 -5.86 -5.99 4.61
C ASP A 163 -6.82 -7.20 4.64
N THR A 164 -7.04 -7.77 5.83
CA THR A 164 -7.91 -8.94 5.99
C THR A 164 -8.76 -8.75 7.23
N PHE A 165 -9.97 -8.20 7.04
CA PHE A 165 -10.81 -7.81 8.15
C PHE A 165 -12.31 -7.84 7.81
N ILE A 166 -13.11 -7.86 8.87
CA ILE A 166 -14.56 -7.65 8.86
C ILE A 166 -14.85 -6.28 9.45
N THR A 167 -15.83 -5.58 8.89
CA THR A 167 -16.28 -4.28 9.40
C THR A 167 -17.75 -4.30 9.78
N TYR A 168 -18.10 -3.44 10.73
CA TYR A 168 -19.48 -3.11 11.05
C TYR A 168 -19.64 -1.58 11.09
N GLU A 169 -20.45 -1.04 10.18
CA GLU A 169 -20.72 0.39 10.08
C GLU A 169 -22.15 0.71 10.53
N ARG A 170 -22.28 1.64 11.47
CA ARG A 170 -23.58 2.15 11.94
C ARG A 170 -23.50 3.63 12.24
N GLY A 171 -24.18 4.41 11.42
CA GLY A 171 -24.18 5.88 11.55
C GLY A 171 -22.79 6.47 11.35
N LYS A 172 -22.20 7.03 12.39
CA LYS A 172 -20.86 7.63 12.37
C LYS A 172 -19.76 6.67 12.86
N TRP A 173 -20.11 5.49 13.27
CA TRP A 173 -19.21 4.50 13.82
C TRP A 173 -18.84 3.44 12.80
N LEU A 174 -17.57 3.15 12.70
CA LEU A 174 -17.01 2.00 12.00
C LEU A 174 -16.21 1.17 13.00
N ILE A 175 -16.56 -0.11 13.13
CA ILE A 175 -15.81 -1.08 13.92
C ILE A 175 -15.12 -2.02 12.94
N THR A 176 -13.85 -2.34 13.19
CA THR A 176 -13.07 -3.24 12.32
C THR A 176 -12.42 -4.32 13.18
N LEU A 177 -12.51 -5.57 12.74
CA LEU A 177 -11.87 -6.74 13.37
C LEU A 177 -11.05 -7.49 12.33
N GLY A 178 -9.76 -7.66 12.56
CA GLY A 178 -8.86 -8.40 11.70
C GLY A 178 -7.52 -7.69 11.48
N ASN A 179 -6.79 -8.09 10.44
CA ASN A 179 -5.49 -7.52 10.08
C ASN A 179 -5.69 -6.18 9.36
N GLN A 180 -5.27 -5.09 9.99
CA GLN A 180 -5.51 -3.72 9.57
C GLN A 180 -4.35 -2.80 10.00
N ASN A 181 -4.24 -1.61 9.39
CA ASN A 181 -3.28 -0.60 9.85
C ASN A 181 -3.61 -0.12 11.27
N GLU A 182 -2.60 0.08 12.08
CA GLU A 182 -2.66 0.83 13.32
C GLU A 182 -2.92 2.31 13.03
N PHE A 183 -3.41 3.06 14.02
CA PHE A 183 -3.80 4.47 13.82
C PHE A 183 -2.65 5.43 14.11
N GLN A 184 -1.59 5.32 13.31
CA GLN A 184 -0.40 6.17 13.40
C GLN A 184 -0.14 6.80 12.03
N SER A 185 0.26 8.10 12.01
CA SER A 185 0.72 8.82 10.83
C SER A 185 -0.30 9.00 9.69
N LEU A 186 -0.39 10.21 9.19
CA LEU A 186 -1.10 10.55 7.97
C LEU A 186 -0.44 9.89 6.74
N ASP A 187 0.90 9.89 6.69
CA ASP A 187 1.67 9.32 5.56
C ASP A 187 1.50 7.80 5.49
N GLU A 188 1.51 7.09 6.65
CA GLU A 188 1.27 5.65 6.70
C GLU A 188 -0.16 5.28 6.30
N LEU A 189 -1.17 5.99 6.85
CA LEU A 189 -2.58 5.71 6.59
C LEU A 189 -3.03 6.16 5.20
N THR A 190 -2.31 7.10 4.57
CA THR A 190 -2.50 7.44 3.15
C THR A 190 -2.06 6.25 2.31
N GLY A 191 -2.94 5.76 1.46
CA GLY A 191 -2.64 4.62 0.59
C GLY A 191 -1.43 4.91 -0.30
N ASP A 192 -0.56 3.93 -0.48
CA ASP A 192 0.62 4.02 -1.35
C ASP A 192 0.29 4.40 -2.80
N THR A 193 -0.91 4.08 -3.29
CA THR A 193 -1.43 4.51 -4.60
C THR A 193 -1.96 5.95 -4.60
N THR A 194 -1.90 6.65 -3.48
CA THR A 194 -2.37 8.04 -3.32
C THR A 194 -1.28 8.97 -2.78
N GLY A 195 -0.09 8.44 -2.52
CA GLY A 195 1.08 9.21 -2.09
C GLY A 195 1.52 10.24 -3.13
N SER A 196 2.12 11.33 -2.68
CA SER A 196 2.72 12.40 -3.49
C SER A 196 4.16 12.12 -3.88
N VAL A 197 4.81 11.20 -3.20
CA VAL A 197 6.14 10.66 -3.43
C VAL A 197 6.05 9.14 -3.50
N MET A 198 7.08 8.49 -4.03
CA MET A 198 7.06 7.06 -4.32
C MET A 198 7.17 6.20 -3.05
N GLU A 199 8.03 6.58 -2.12
CA GLU A 199 8.20 5.92 -0.83
C GLU A 199 7.77 6.85 0.31
N ARG A 200 7.35 6.27 1.43
CA ARG A 200 6.92 6.98 2.63
C ARG A 200 8.07 7.72 3.32
N ALA A 201 7.73 8.56 4.30
CA ALA A 201 8.70 9.24 5.15
C ALA A 201 9.62 8.25 5.88
N ALA A 202 10.86 8.66 6.13
CA ALA A 202 11.90 7.79 6.69
C ALA A 202 11.48 7.14 8.02
N PHE A 203 10.73 7.86 8.86
CA PHE A 203 10.29 7.34 10.14
C PHE A 203 9.25 6.21 9.99
N THR A 204 8.45 6.15 8.92
CA THR A 204 7.47 5.07 8.74
C THR A 204 8.16 3.72 8.51
N ASP A 205 9.25 3.72 7.71
CA ASP A 205 10.10 2.54 7.50
C ASP A 205 10.93 2.22 8.77
N ALA A 206 11.54 3.26 9.38
CA ALA A 206 12.41 3.08 10.53
C ALA A 206 11.68 2.61 11.78
N PHE A 207 10.47 3.11 12.05
CA PHE A 207 9.67 2.79 13.24
C PHE A 207 8.73 1.61 13.00
N ALA A 208 8.78 0.99 11.82
CA ALA A 208 8.04 -0.21 11.46
C ALA A 208 6.53 -0.08 11.67
N PHE A 209 5.94 0.99 11.12
CA PHE A 209 4.49 1.11 11.06
C PHE A 209 3.94 0.01 10.15
N GLU A 210 3.12 -0.85 10.68
CA GLU A 210 2.66 -2.05 9.97
C GLU A 210 1.20 -2.38 10.29
N ARG A 211 0.67 -3.39 9.61
CA ARG A 211 -0.64 -3.96 9.90
C ARG A 211 -0.54 -4.95 11.04
N ARG A 212 -1.60 -4.98 11.86
CA ARG A 212 -1.71 -5.92 12.99
C ARG A 212 -3.13 -6.46 13.11
N LEU A 213 -3.24 -7.63 13.71
CA LEU A 213 -4.53 -8.17 14.13
C LEU A 213 -5.05 -7.34 15.29
N GLY A 214 -6.28 -6.85 15.16
CA GLY A 214 -6.86 -6.01 16.19
C GLY A 214 -8.35 -5.79 16.05
N LEU A 215 -8.90 -5.22 17.11
CA LEU A 215 -10.24 -4.68 17.16
C LEU A 215 -10.12 -3.16 17.28
N SER A 216 -10.71 -2.44 16.34
CA SER A 216 -10.67 -0.98 16.31
C SER A 216 -12.03 -0.37 16.14
N ALA A 217 -12.16 0.89 16.55
CA ALA A 217 -13.34 1.71 16.35
C ALA A 217 -12.94 3.11 15.84
N GLN A 218 -13.73 3.61 14.90
CA GLN A 218 -13.59 4.98 14.39
C GLN A 218 -14.92 5.71 14.51
N TYR A 219 -14.85 6.95 14.96
CA TYR A 219 -15.98 7.90 14.96
C TYR A 219 -15.74 8.99 13.93
N ARG A 220 -16.63 9.13 12.94
CA ARG A 220 -16.55 10.10 11.85
C ARG A 220 -17.56 11.23 12.07
N GLY A 221 -17.09 12.35 12.63
CA GLY A 221 -17.85 13.59 12.72
C GLY A 221 -17.76 14.41 11.43
N LYS A 222 -18.35 15.61 11.41
CA LYS A 222 -18.24 16.53 10.26
C LYS A 222 -16.81 17.06 10.04
N ALA A 223 -16.13 17.39 11.13
CA ALA A 223 -14.80 17.98 11.13
C ALA A 223 -13.86 17.29 12.13
N VAL A 224 -14.26 16.17 12.69
CA VAL A 224 -13.46 15.44 13.69
C VAL A 224 -13.54 13.96 13.38
N LEU A 225 -12.38 13.31 13.36
CA LEU A 225 -12.22 11.87 13.31
C LEU A 225 -11.54 11.44 14.60
N VAL A 226 -12.10 10.43 15.26
CA VAL A 226 -11.49 9.79 16.44
C VAL A 226 -11.34 8.32 16.14
N GLN A 227 -10.14 7.80 16.32
CA GLN A 227 -9.77 6.41 16.03
C GLN A 227 -9.10 5.82 17.26
N GLY A 228 -9.39 4.56 17.56
CA GLY A 228 -8.74 3.84 18.64
C GLY A 228 -8.89 2.34 18.46
N GLY A 229 -7.91 1.58 18.96
CA GLY A 229 -7.92 0.14 18.84
C GLY A 229 -6.98 -0.56 19.80
N ILE A 230 -7.22 -1.86 19.93
CA ILE A 230 -6.36 -2.82 20.63
C ILE A 230 -5.82 -3.76 19.56
N PHE A 231 -4.52 -3.95 19.55
CA PHE A 231 -3.82 -4.71 18.53
C PHE A 231 -2.91 -5.76 19.16
N SER A 232 -2.68 -6.82 18.43
CA SER A 232 -1.70 -7.89 18.74
C SER A 232 -0.57 -7.83 17.71
N ASP A 233 0.02 -8.97 17.39
CA ASP A 233 1.08 -9.09 16.38
C ASP A 233 0.53 -8.97 14.96
N SER A 234 1.43 -8.82 13.99
CA SER A 234 1.08 -8.88 12.56
C SER A 234 0.62 -10.29 12.16
N ALA A 235 -0.12 -10.40 11.06
CA ALA A 235 -0.55 -11.70 10.54
C ALA A 235 0.64 -12.60 10.18
N ASP A 236 1.76 -12.03 9.75
CA ASP A 236 2.99 -12.77 9.43
C ASP A 236 3.56 -13.49 10.65
N SER A 237 3.41 -12.89 11.83
CA SER A 237 3.82 -13.50 13.10
C SER A 237 2.94 -14.67 13.52
N LEU A 238 1.74 -14.79 12.96
CA LEU A 238 0.81 -15.89 13.23
C LEU A 238 0.99 -17.09 12.31
N THR A 239 1.70 -16.95 11.21
CA THR A 239 2.09 -18.08 10.37
C THR A 239 3.20 -18.84 11.06
N ASN A 240 2.80 -19.84 11.69
CA ASN A 240 3.58 -20.63 12.58
C ASN A 240 4.42 -21.67 11.83
N SER A 241 5.71 -21.66 12.01
CA SER A 241 6.46 -22.88 11.90
C SER A 241 6.36 -23.58 13.26
N SER A 242 5.83 -24.77 13.31
CA SER A 242 5.76 -25.65 14.49
C SER A 242 7.13 -25.99 15.12
N ASP A 243 8.13 -25.15 14.97
CA ASP A 243 9.53 -25.44 15.24
C ASP A 243 9.97 -25.05 16.65
N GLY A 244 9.08 -25.24 17.61
CA GLY A 244 9.43 -25.11 19.02
C GLY A 244 9.19 -23.72 19.60
N VAL A 245 9.91 -23.39 20.65
CA VAL A 245 9.69 -22.25 21.56
C VAL A 245 9.67 -20.88 20.87
N THR A 246 10.24 -20.77 19.70
CA THR A 246 10.23 -19.56 18.88
C THR A 246 9.26 -19.66 17.71
N GLY A 247 8.50 -20.74 17.62
CA GLY A 247 7.59 -21.03 16.53
C GLY A 247 6.30 -20.29 16.67
N GLY A 248 6.07 -19.14 16.44
CA GLY A 248 4.85 -18.42 16.11
C GLY A 248 3.63 -18.48 17.05
N ASP A 249 3.55 -19.41 17.95
CA ASP A 249 2.49 -19.54 18.95
C ASP A 249 2.69 -18.63 20.18
N GLU A 250 3.82 -17.90 20.22
CA GLU A 250 4.12 -16.88 21.22
C GLU A 250 3.79 -15.46 20.73
N ASN A 251 2.84 -15.34 19.84
CA ASN A 251 2.33 -14.07 19.33
C ASN A 251 1.40 -13.44 20.37
N ASN A 252 2.00 -12.83 21.35
CA ASN A 252 1.31 -12.36 22.55
C ASN A 252 1.59 -10.89 22.85
N SER A 253 2.14 -10.14 21.90
CA SER A 253 2.25 -8.70 22.09
C SER A 253 0.86 -8.07 22.14
N ILE A 254 0.76 -7.00 22.91
CA ILE A 254 -0.46 -6.19 22.99
C ILE A 254 -0.13 -4.73 22.80
N GLY A 255 -0.92 -4.05 21.97
CA GLY A 255 -0.79 -2.63 21.67
C GLY A 255 -2.10 -1.87 21.83
N LEU A 256 -1.99 -0.60 22.12
CA LEU A 256 -3.10 0.36 22.15
C LEU A 256 -2.73 1.52 21.23
N ASP A 257 -3.63 1.85 20.32
CA ASP A 257 -3.52 2.98 19.42
C ASP A 257 -4.67 3.95 19.58
N GLY A 258 -4.34 5.22 19.45
CA GLY A 258 -5.32 6.29 19.43
C GLY A 258 -4.87 7.41 18.48
N ARG A 259 -5.80 7.92 17.68
CA ARG A 259 -5.57 9.08 16.80
C ARG A 259 -6.80 9.98 16.80
N ILE A 260 -6.57 11.28 16.90
CA ILE A 260 -7.60 12.30 16.79
C ILE A 260 -7.19 13.26 15.68
N VAL A 261 -8.13 13.54 14.77
CA VAL A 261 -7.94 14.48 13.68
C VAL A 261 -9.04 15.51 13.67
N VAL A 262 -8.66 16.76 13.54
CA VAL A 262 -9.58 17.89 13.33
C VAL A 262 -9.39 18.41 11.90
N MET A 263 -10.48 18.48 11.15
CA MET A 263 -10.49 18.78 9.72
C MET A 263 -11.34 20.05 9.44
N PRO A 264 -10.89 21.24 9.85
CA PRO A 264 -11.63 22.46 9.58
C PRO A 264 -11.52 22.84 8.11
N LYS A 265 -12.56 23.48 7.59
CA LYS A 265 -12.56 24.10 6.27
C LYS A 265 -12.51 25.62 6.42
N VAL A 266 -11.51 26.26 5.81
CA VAL A 266 -11.31 27.71 5.82
C VAL A 266 -11.40 28.22 4.38
N GLY A 267 -12.52 28.84 4.03
CA GLY A 267 -12.84 29.14 2.64
C GLY A 267 -12.92 27.83 1.83
N ASP A 268 -12.09 27.73 0.78
CA ASP A 268 -12.00 26.53 -0.05
C ASP A 268 -10.87 25.57 0.39
N MET A 269 -10.07 25.97 1.38
CA MET A 269 -8.97 25.13 1.91
C MET A 269 -9.52 24.13 2.91
N GLN A 270 -9.30 22.86 2.63
CA GLN A 270 -9.44 21.78 3.61
C GLN A 270 -8.16 21.69 4.42
N LEU A 271 -8.24 21.85 5.73
CA LEU A 271 -7.13 21.68 6.66
C LEU A 271 -7.28 20.37 7.44
N HIS A 272 -6.16 19.92 8.00
CA HIS A 272 -6.06 18.72 8.81
C HIS A 272 -5.02 18.95 9.90
N PHE A 273 -5.41 18.68 11.14
CA PHE A 273 -4.55 18.70 12.32
C PHE A 273 -4.79 17.40 13.07
N GLY A 274 -3.77 16.59 13.23
CA GLY A 274 -3.90 15.30 13.88
C GLY A 274 -2.84 15.08 14.96
N GLY A 275 -3.13 14.14 15.83
CA GLY A 275 -2.20 13.63 16.81
C GLY A 275 -2.50 12.17 17.09
N SER A 276 -1.45 11.39 17.29
CA SER A 276 -1.54 9.95 17.56
C SER A 276 -0.67 9.55 18.75
N TYR A 277 -1.09 8.50 19.40
CA TYR A 277 -0.36 7.81 20.44
C TYR A 277 -0.43 6.32 20.21
N HIS A 278 0.71 5.63 20.33
CA HIS A 278 0.84 4.20 20.31
C HIS A 278 1.61 3.74 21.54
N TRP A 279 1.15 2.65 22.11
CA TRP A 279 1.81 1.93 23.17
C TRP A 279 1.77 0.44 22.84
N ARG A 280 2.89 -0.26 23.02
CA ARG A 280 2.97 -1.70 22.82
C ARG A 280 3.89 -2.35 23.84
N ASP A 281 3.41 -3.43 24.44
CA ASP A 281 4.20 -4.38 25.20
C ASP A 281 4.49 -5.58 24.30
N PHE A 282 5.76 -5.92 24.15
CA PHE A 282 6.15 -7.05 23.31
C PHE A 282 5.87 -8.38 23.94
N ASN A 283 5.74 -8.41 25.30
CA ASN A 283 5.41 -9.60 26.09
C ASN A 283 6.23 -10.84 25.66
N ARG A 284 7.49 -10.65 25.35
CA ARG A 284 8.35 -11.71 24.80
C ARG A 284 8.88 -12.61 25.89
N LEU A 285 8.75 -13.92 25.70
CA LEU A 285 9.39 -14.94 26.54
C LEU A 285 10.90 -14.98 26.31
N ALA A 286 11.35 -14.72 25.10
CA ALA A 286 12.75 -14.52 24.75
C ALA A 286 12.93 -13.15 24.07
N ALA A 287 13.86 -12.33 24.56
CA ALA A 287 14.14 -11.02 23.99
C ALA A 287 14.75 -11.15 22.59
N ALA A 288 13.95 -11.13 21.56
CA ALA A 288 14.46 -10.89 20.22
C ALA A 288 14.79 -9.40 20.11
N PRO A 289 16.03 -9.02 19.79
CA PRO A 289 16.40 -7.62 19.71
C PRO A 289 15.70 -6.95 18.52
N VAL A 290 15.23 -5.73 18.72
CA VAL A 290 14.70 -4.87 17.65
C VAL A 290 15.81 -4.03 17.05
N ARG A 291 15.62 -3.61 15.79
CA ARG A 291 16.50 -2.63 15.11
C ARG A 291 15.60 -1.64 14.39
N TYR A 292 15.85 -0.37 14.63
CA TYR A 292 15.23 0.71 13.88
C TYR A 292 16.15 1.09 12.73
N ARG A 293 15.64 1.01 11.49
CA ARG A 293 16.47 1.16 10.28
C ARG A 293 15.61 1.59 9.09
N GLN A 294 16.21 2.26 8.11
CA GLN A 294 15.52 2.88 6.99
C GLN A 294 16.21 2.56 5.66
N ARG A 295 15.43 2.38 4.60
CA ARG A 295 15.88 2.30 3.19
C ARG A 295 16.05 3.71 2.59
N PRO A 296 16.98 3.92 1.65
CA PRO A 296 17.24 5.22 1.05
C PRO A 296 16.18 5.61 -0.02
N TYR A 297 14.88 5.56 0.29
CA TYR A 297 13.74 5.83 -0.60
C TYR A 297 13.70 4.97 -1.88
N ILE A 298 14.33 3.82 -1.86
CA ILE A 298 14.24 2.76 -2.86
C ILE A 298 14.03 1.43 -2.16
N HIS A 299 13.03 0.67 -2.57
CA HIS A 299 12.75 -0.63 -1.95
C HIS A 299 13.57 -1.76 -2.58
N SER A 300 13.90 -1.66 -3.85
CA SER A 300 14.73 -2.61 -4.60
C SER A 300 16.17 -2.77 -4.08
N SER A 301 16.60 -1.90 -3.15
CA SER A 301 17.86 -2.03 -2.41
C SER A 301 17.62 -2.44 -0.97
N ASN A 302 18.41 -3.39 -0.47
CA ASN A 302 18.42 -3.77 0.95
C ASN A 302 19.43 -2.99 1.80
N SER A 303 20.11 -2.00 1.24
CA SER A 303 21.04 -1.14 1.97
C SER A 303 20.33 -0.38 3.09
N ARG A 304 20.94 -0.39 4.26
CA ARG A 304 20.48 0.34 5.44
C ARG A 304 21.59 1.25 5.91
N PHE A 305 21.60 2.47 5.37
CA PHE A 305 22.58 3.49 5.76
C PHE A 305 22.33 4.01 7.16
N LEU A 306 21.05 4.01 7.60
CA LEU A 306 20.68 4.21 9.00
C LEU A 306 20.21 2.91 9.60
N SER A 307 20.79 2.55 10.74
CA SER A 307 20.41 1.35 11.49
C SER A 307 20.93 1.44 12.92
N THR A 308 20.07 1.34 13.90
CA THR A 308 20.51 1.17 15.29
C THR A 308 21.25 -0.16 15.46
N PRO A 309 22.10 -0.28 16.48
CA PRO A 309 22.46 -1.60 17.02
C PRO A 309 21.22 -2.39 17.42
N ALA A 310 21.38 -3.68 17.66
CA ALA A 310 20.32 -4.49 18.23
C ALA A 310 19.96 -4.00 19.64
N ILE A 311 18.68 -3.72 19.89
CA ILE A 311 18.15 -3.21 21.15
C ILE A 311 17.25 -4.28 21.78
N ASN A 312 17.58 -4.72 22.99
CA ASN A 312 16.73 -5.63 23.76
C ASN A 312 15.57 -4.83 24.38
N ALA A 313 14.56 -4.54 23.56
CA ALA A 313 13.38 -3.84 23.98
C ALA A 313 12.31 -4.77 24.51
N THR A 314 11.57 -4.33 25.53
CA THR A 314 10.39 -5.00 26.07
C THR A 314 9.08 -4.39 25.56
N GLY A 315 9.15 -3.23 24.93
CA GLY A 315 8.00 -2.54 24.38
C GLY A 315 8.40 -1.24 23.69
N GLU A 316 7.41 -0.49 23.24
CA GLU A 316 7.61 0.79 22.56
C GLU A 316 6.46 1.76 22.83
N ARG A 317 6.73 3.04 22.66
CA ARG A 317 5.74 4.11 22.72
C ARG A 317 6.04 5.12 21.63
N HIS A 318 5.01 5.47 20.84
CA HIS A 318 5.13 6.48 19.81
C HIS A 318 4.21 7.66 20.09
N TYR A 319 4.63 8.83 19.67
CA TYR A 319 3.83 10.06 19.68
C TYR A 319 3.95 10.69 18.29
N GLY A 320 2.82 11.02 17.68
CA GLY A 320 2.77 11.62 16.37
C GLY A 320 1.97 12.92 16.36
N PHE A 321 2.44 13.91 15.59
CA PHE A 321 1.70 15.11 15.25
C PHE A 321 1.70 15.28 13.75
N GLU A 322 0.58 15.70 13.18
CA GLU A 322 0.37 15.80 11.76
C GLU A 322 -0.40 17.08 11.41
N VAL A 323 0.02 17.72 10.34
CA VAL A 323 -0.63 18.88 9.75
C VAL A 323 -0.68 18.70 8.24
N ALA A 324 -1.83 19.00 7.62
CA ALA A 324 -1.94 18.98 6.18
C ALA A 324 -3.00 19.96 5.69
N GLY A 325 -2.97 20.25 4.41
CA GLY A 325 -3.97 21.07 3.75
C GLY A 325 -4.02 20.83 2.25
N SER A 326 -5.21 21.07 1.67
CA SER A 326 -5.44 20.99 0.24
C SER A 326 -6.40 22.06 -0.22
N GLN A 327 -6.01 22.79 -1.28
CA GLN A 327 -6.85 23.81 -1.93
C GLN A 327 -6.54 23.86 -3.43
N GLY A 328 -7.51 23.49 -4.24
CA GLY A 328 -7.34 23.50 -5.70
C GLY A 328 -6.12 22.65 -6.10
N ARG A 329 -5.17 23.25 -6.82
CA ARG A 329 -3.93 22.59 -7.28
C ARG A 329 -2.85 22.46 -6.22
N PHE A 330 -3.00 23.10 -5.06
CA PHE A 330 -2.00 23.15 -4.01
C PHE A 330 -2.33 22.18 -2.87
N SER A 331 -1.32 21.49 -2.37
CA SER A 331 -1.40 20.66 -1.16
C SER A 331 -0.11 20.76 -0.36
N PHE A 332 -0.21 20.56 0.95
CA PHE A 332 0.95 20.43 1.82
C PHE A 332 0.68 19.39 2.89
N ALA A 333 1.73 18.80 3.43
CA ALA A 333 1.68 17.95 4.61
C ALA A 333 2.99 18.05 5.40
N GLY A 334 2.93 17.74 6.68
CA GLY A 334 4.06 17.59 7.54
C GLY A 334 3.69 16.77 8.76
N GLU A 335 4.63 15.97 9.23
CA GLU A 335 4.48 15.15 10.43
C GLU A 335 5.77 15.15 11.24
N GLY A 336 5.65 14.93 12.55
CA GLY A 336 6.76 14.65 13.44
C GLY A 336 6.38 13.50 14.36
N HIS A 337 7.26 12.49 14.45
CA HIS A 337 7.05 11.28 15.24
C HIS A 337 8.23 11.02 16.17
N TRP A 338 7.93 10.70 17.41
CA TRP A 338 8.89 10.24 18.41
C TRP A 338 8.61 8.80 18.77
N LEU A 339 9.66 7.98 18.74
CA LEU A 339 9.61 6.59 19.20
C LEU A 339 10.49 6.46 20.43
N ARG A 340 9.95 5.90 21.50
CA ARG A 340 10.67 5.50 22.70
C ARG A 340 10.70 3.97 22.78
N SER A 341 11.91 3.38 22.73
CA SER A 341 12.11 1.94 22.88
C SER A 341 12.29 1.61 24.37
N VAL A 342 11.35 0.87 24.95
CA VAL A 342 11.33 0.55 26.38
C VAL A 342 12.28 -0.61 26.67
N ARG A 343 13.16 -0.46 27.68
CA ARG A 343 14.14 -1.49 28.06
C ARG A 343 14.09 -1.82 29.54
N SER A 344 14.28 -3.10 29.89
CA SER A 344 14.36 -3.49 31.30
C SER A 344 15.72 -3.16 31.90
N GLY A 345 15.73 -2.37 32.97
CA GLY A 345 16.97 -2.06 33.75
C GLY A 345 17.96 -1.13 33.06
N LEU A 346 17.60 -0.53 31.94
CA LEU A 346 18.43 0.43 31.18
C LEU A 346 17.61 1.68 30.85
N SER A 347 18.29 2.76 30.46
CA SER A 347 17.60 3.96 29.93
C SER A 347 16.93 3.64 28.59
N ASP A 348 15.72 4.14 28.41
CA ASP A 348 14.94 3.98 27.17
C ASP A 348 15.44 4.96 26.11
N PRO A 349 16.00 4.52 24.99
CA PRO A 349 16.36 5.44 23.93
C PRO A 349 15.13 6.00 23.23
N GLN A 350 15.23 7.25 22.77
CA GLN A 350 14.19 7.96 22.04
C GLN A 350 14.72 8.41 20.68
N PHE A 351 13.98 8.11 19.64
CA PHE A 351 14.29 8.47 18.26
C PHE A 351 13.26 9.45 17.73
N PHE A 352 13.64 10.20 16.69
CA PHE A 352 12.78 11.21 16.10
C PHE A 352 12.86 11.19 14.58
N GLY A 353 11.70 11.35 13.94
CA GLY A 353 11.63 11.56 12.50
C GLY A 353 10.54 12.56 12.15
N ALA A 354 10.75 13.31 11.07
CA ALA A 354 9.80 14.31 10.62
C ALA A 354 9.92 14.54 9.11
N TYR A 355 8.82 14.94 8.47
CA TYR A 355 8.88 15.47 7.11
C TYR A 355 8.00 16.71 6.94
N ALA A 356 8.29 17.45 5.89
CA ALA A 356 7.43 18.49 5.37
C ALA A 356 7.42 18.43 3.84
N GLU A 357 6.23 18.52 3.24
CA GLU A 357 6.07 18.50 1.79
C GLU A 357 5.10 19.56 1.26
N VAL A 358 5.34 19.97 0.03
CA VAL A 358 4.46 20.84 -0.75
C VAL A 358 4.28 20.21 -2.12
N GLY A 359 3.01 20.06 -2.53
CA GLY A 359 2.61 19.51 -3.82
C GLY A 359 1.81 20.51 -4.64
N TYR A 360 2.02 20.51 -5.95
CA TYR A 360 1.32 21.37 -6.89
C TYR A 360 0.97 20.64 -8.19
N PHE A 361 -0.29 20.69 -8.60
CA PHE A 361 -0.71 20.15 -9.89
C PHE A 361 -0.37 21.12 -11.01
N LEU A 362 0.39 20.67 -11.99
CA LEU A 362 0.72 21.42 -13.20
C LEU A 362 -0.50 21.51 -14.13
N THR A 363 -1.40 20.54 -14.06
CA THR A 363 -2.63 20.46 -14.85
C THR A 363 -3.80 21.18 -14.19
N LYS A 364 -4.68 21.77 -15.01
CA LYS A 364 -5.82 22.56 -14.53
C LYS A 364 -6.96 21.68 -14.02
N GLY A 365 -7.52 22.08 -12.85
CA GLY A 365 -8.70 21.44 -12.27
C GLY A 365 -8.40 20.22 -11.42
N ASP A 366 -7.17 19.68 -11.49
CA ASP A 366 -6.77 18.57 -10.67
C ASP A 366 -6.43 19.03 -9.24
N SER A 367 -6.66 18.14 -8.29
CA SER A 367 -6.43 18.39 -6.87
C SER A 367 -6.13 17.08 -6.14
N ARG A 368 -5.49 17.17 -4.98
CA ARG A 368 -5.28 16.06 -4.07
C ARG A 368 -6.36 16.10 -2.99
N PRO A 369 -7.38 15.22 -3.02
CA PRO A 369 -8.44 15.21 -2.01
C PRO A 369 -7.87 14.96 -0.62
N LEU A 370 -8.39 15.65 0.39
CA LEU A 370 -8.06 15.44 1.80
C LEU A 370 -9.36 15.28 2.56
N ALA A 371 -9.67 14.06 2.98
CA ALA A 371 -10.91 13.70 3.67
C ALA A 371 -10.70 12.47 4.55
N ASP A 372 -11.57 12.29 5.55
CA ASP A 372 -11.53 11.13 6.44
C ASP A 372 -10.15 10.89 7.09
N GLY A 373 -9.40 11.98 7.31
CA GLY A 373 -8.10 11.94 7.98
C GLY A 373 -6.95 11.45 7.11
N ILE A 374 -7.10 11.35 5.78
CA ILE A 374 -6.06 10.90 4.85
C ILE A 374 -6.15 11.65 3.51
N PHE A 375 -5.07 11.57 2.71
CA PHE A 375 -5.15 11.97 1.31
C PHE A 375 -5.79 10.87 0.46
N GLY A 376 -6.71 11.29 -0.39
CA GLY A 376 -7.41 10.41 -1.33
C GLY A 376 -6.78 10.36 -2.71
N ARG A 377 -7.34 9.51 -3.57
CA ARG A 377 -6.92 9.36 -4.95
C ARG A 377 -7.21 10.63 -5.77
N THR A 378 -6.26 11.03 -6.59
CA THR A 378 -6.46 12.04 -7.62
C THR A 378 -7.27 11.45 -8.76
N ASP A 379 -8.39 12.09 -9.11
CA ASP A 379 -9.22 11.76 -10.27
C ASP A 379 -8.95 12.81 -11.37
N PRO A 380 -8.22 12.45 -12.45
CA PRO A 380 -7.85 13.40 -13.50
C PRO A 380 -9.08 14.05 -14.15
N LYS A 381 -9.15 15.37 -14.15
CA LYS A 381 -10.27 16.12 -14.76
C LYS A 381 -10.27 16.04 -16.28
N ASN A 382 -9.09 15.89 -16.87
CA ASN A 382 -8.90 15.75 -18.31
C ASN A 382 -8.09 14.47 -18.60
N PRO A 383 -8.67 13.26 -18.42
CA PRO A 383 -7.94 12.01 -18.61
C PRO A 383 -7.54 11.81 -20.09
N VAL A 384 -6.48 11.03 -20.31
CA VAL A 384 -5.97 10.71 -21.65
C VAL A 384 -7.03 10.01 -22.50
N THR A 385 -7.90 9.20 -21.89
CA THR A 385 -9.02 8.54 -22.57
C THR A 385 -10.08 9.51 -23.13
N ALA A 386 -10.10 10.76 -22.65
CA ALA A 386 -10.96 11.82 -23.16
C ALA A 386 -10.17 12.86 -23.99
N GLY A 387 -8.94 12.54 -24.43
CA GLY A 387 -8.08 13.42 -25.21
C GLY A 387 -7.30 14.46 -24.37
N GLY A 388 -7.33 14.35 -23.05
CA GLY A 388 -6.58 15.22 -22.14
C GLY A 388 -5.16 14.70 -21.86
N LEU A 389 -4.47 15.38 -20.95
CA LEU A 389 -3.09 15.01 -20.50
C LEU A 389 -3.07 14.11 -19.28
N GLY A 390 -4.21 13.92 -18.61
CA GLY A 390 -4.23 13.35 -17.26
C GLY A 390 -3.86 14.40 -16.21
N ALA A 391 -3.61 13.95 -14.98
CA ALA A 391 -3.18 14.79 -13.86
C ALA A 391 -1.66 14.68 -13.68
N VAL A 392 -0.97 15.81 -13.59
CA VAL A 392 0.49 15.90 -13.36
C VAL A 392 0.73 16.70 -12.09
N GLN A 393 1.34 16.07 -11.09
CA GLN A 393 1.68 16.69 -9.81
C GLN A 393 3.21 16.73 -9.64
N LEU A 394 3.72 17.87 -9.19
CA LEU A 394 5.08 18.05 -8.69
C LEU A 394 5.04 18.17 -7.18
N THR A 395 5.93 17.47 -6.48
CA THR A 395 6.07 17.53 -5.01
C THR A 395 7.53 17.71 -4.64
N ILE A 396 7.75 18.54 -3.63
CA ILE A 396 9.06 18.68 -2.95
C ILE A 396 8.84 18.29 -1.51
N ARG A 397 9.70 17.41 -0.96
CA ARG A 397 9.70 16.96 0.44
C ARG A 397 11.09 17.14 1.02
N TYR A 398 11.15 17.67 2.22
CA TYR A 398 12.27 17.52 3.15
C TYR A 398 11.90 16.47 4.17
N ASP A 399 12.84 15.57 4.50
CA ASP A 399 12.61 14.46 5.42
C ASP A 399 13.85 14.28 6.31
N TYR A 400 13.61 14.20 7.61
CA TYR A 400 14.63 14.09 8.65
C TYR A 400 14.38 12.84 9.49
N LEU A 401 15.45 12.12 9.81
CA LEU A 401 15.43 10.99 10.73
C LEU A 401 16.67 11.00 11.62
N ASP A 402 16.47 10.84 12.93
CA ASP A 402 17.53 10.71 13.94
C ASP A 402 17.31 9.43 14.74
N LEU A 403 18.25 8.52 14.61
CA LEU A 403 18.30 7.25 15.32
C LEU A 403 19.43 7.21 16.36
N ASN A 404 19.90 8.37 16.81
CA ASN A 404 20.91 8.53 17.87
C ASN A 404 20.23 8.89 19.20
N ASP A 405 20.58 8.18 20.27
CA ASP A 405 20.27 8.59 21.65
C ASP A 405 21.26 7.97 22.63
N GLY A 406 22.03 8.83 23.28
CA GLY A 406 23.05 8.44 24.27
C GLY A 406 24.10 7.48 23.69
N ALA A 407 24.14 6.26 24.18
CA ALA A 407 25.06 5.23 23.69
C ALA A 407 24.55 4.47 22.45
N ILE A 408 23.32 4.70 22.02
CA ILE A 408 22.78 4.12 20.80
C ILE A 408 23.09 5.07 19.65
N VAL A 409 23.87 4.60 18.69
CA VAL A 409 24.21 5.32 17.48
C VAL A 409 23.65 4.57 16.29
N GLY A 410 22.57 5.09 15.70
CA GLY A 410 21.90 4.55 14.51
C GLY A 410 22.01 5.45 13.28
N GLY A 411 22.62 6.64 13.49
CA GLY A 411 22.85 7.67 12.49
C GLY A 411 21.70 8.65 12.31
N THR A 412 21.98 9.74 11.59
CA THR A 412 21.01 10.76 11.20
C THR A 412 20.97 10.94 9.69
N GLN A 413 19.82 11.39 9.19
CA GLN A 413 19.58 11.64 7.76
C GLN A 413 18.88 12.98 7.57
N ASN A 414 19.35 13.74 6.58
CA ASN A 414 18.60 14.80 5.93
C ASN A 414 18.34 14.39 4.48
N ALA A 415 17.11 14.34 4.05
CA ALA A 415 16.75 13.98 2.69
C ALA A 415 15.93 15.09 2.00
N TYR A 416 16.31 15.38 0.77
CA TYR A 416 15.66 16.34 -0.12
C TYR A 416 15.11 15.60 -1.30
N ILE A 417 13.78 15.58 -1.45
CA ILE A 417 13.10 14.74 -2.43
C ILE A 417 12.32 15.62 -3.39
N ALA A 418 12.48 15.37 -4.68
CA ALA A 418 11.63 15.92 -5.74
C ALA A 418 10.91 14.77 -6.45
N ALA A 419 9.58 14.88 -6.56
CA ALA A 419 8.74 13.85 -7.15
C ALA A 419 7.83 14.42 -8.22
N LEU A 420 7.71 13.70 -9.34
CA LEU A 420 6.74 13.94 -10.40
C LEU A 420 5.79 12.75 -10.47
N VAL A 421 4.50 12.99 -10.31
CA VAL A 421 3.45 11.98 -10.42
C VAL A 421 2.56 12.31 -11.60
N TRP A 422 2.45 11.39 -12.55
CA TRP A 422 1.54 11.48 -13.67
C TRP A 422 0.46 10.40 -13.57
N ALA A 423 -0.80 10.80 -13.45
CA ALA A 423 -1.96 9.93 -13.53
C ALA A 423 -2.71 10.18 -14.86
N PRO A 424 -2.45 9.38 -15.91
CA PRO A 424 -3.14 9.53 -17.20
C PRO A 424 -4.64 9.23 -17.09
N ILE A 425 -5.01 8.31 -16.23
CA ILE A 425 -6.37 7.92 -15.87
C ILE A 425 -6.43 7.59 -14.38
N ASN A 426 -7.62 7.39 -13.85
CA ASN A 426 -7.86 7.17 -12.41
C ASN A 426 -7.13 5.95 -11.81
N TYR A 427 -6.84 4.92 -12.60
CA TYR A 427 -6.30 3.64 -12.11
C TYR A 427 -4.85 3.37 -12.51
N LEU A 428 -4.23 4.29 -13.26
CA LEU A 428 -2.86 4.16 -13.75
C LEU A 428 -2.04 5.37 -13.34
N ARG A 429 -0.87 5.15 -12.76
CA ARG A 429 0.06 6.20 -12.35
C ARG A 429 1.48 5.84 -12.74
N PHE A 430 2.26 6.88 -13.03
CA PHE A 430 3.70 6.83 -13.21
C PHE A 430 4.32 7.83 -12.24
N ASN A 431 5.29 7.38 -11.48
CA ASN A 431 5.99 8.20 -10.51
C ASN A 431 7.48 8.25 -10.90
N MET A 432 8.07 9.42 -10.74
CA MET A 432 9.52 9.64 -10.84
C MET A 432 9.95 10.41 -9.61
N ASN A 433 10.94 9.88 -8.88
CA ASN A 433 11.52 10.51 -7.71
C ASN A 433 13.03 10.68 -7.90
N TYR A 434 13.52 11.83 -7.43
CA TYR A 434 14.92 12.05 -7.12
C TYR A 434 15.03 12.34 -5.62
N ALA A 435 15.98 11.72 -4.94
CA ALA A 435 16.29 12.05 -3.56
C ALA A 435 17.81 12.19 -3.38
N HIS A 436 18.20 13.28 -2.72
CA HIS A 436 19.54 13.51 -2.17
C HIS A 436 19.48 13.31 -0.66
N LEU A 437 20.36 12.46 -0.13
CA LEU A 437 20.39 12.11 1.29
C LEU A 437 21.78 12.40 1.86
N ASP A 438 21.82 13.23 2.89
CA ASP A 438 23.02 13.47 3.69
C ASP A 438 22.94 12.65 4.98
N TYR A 439 23.93 11.80 5.22
CA TYR A 439 24.04 10.99 6.43
C TYR A 439 25.16 11.52 7.34
N ALA A 440 24.90 11.43 8.65
CA ALA A 440 25.93 11.44 9.68
C ALA A 440 25.80 10.17 10.52
N ASP A 441 26.91 9.63 10.97
CA ASP A 441 27.02 8.36 11.69
C ASP A 441 26.41 7.18 10.93
N ALA A 442 26.56 7.12 9.60
CA ALA A 442 26.01 6.05 8.77
C ALA A 442 26.52 4.67 9.20
N ALA A 443 25.64 3.69 9.26
CA ALA A 443 25.97 2.31 9.60
C ALA A 443 26.81 1.61 8.53
N ILE A 444 26.72 2.06 7.26
CA ILE A 444 27.57 1.63 6.15
C ILE A 444 28.62 2.70 5.94
N LEU A 445 29.91 2.35 6.05
CA LEU A 445 30.98 3.32 5.93
C LEU A 445 31.40 3.54 4.46
N ALA A 446 31.77 4.78 4.14
CA ALA A 446 32.52 5.12 2.93
C ALA A 446 34.01 5.15 3.26
N GLY A 447 34.70 4.04 3.05
CA GLY A 447 36.06 3.83 3.57
C GLY A 447 36.08 3.88 5.10
N THR A 448 36.57 4.97 5.68
CA THR A 448 36.58 5.23 7.13
C THR A 448 35.55 6.30 7.54
N ARG A 449 34.82 6.90 6.60
CA ARG A 449 33.89 7.99 6.88
C ARG A 449 32.48 7.45 7.14
N ALA A 450 31.83 7.94 8.19
CA ALA A 450 30.44 7.71 8.49
C ALA A 450 29.52 8.85 7.97
N ASP A 451 30.13 9.99 7.57
CA ASP A 451 29.42 11.18 7.10
C ASP A 451 29.62 11.34 5.60
N TYR A 452 28.55 11.23 4.83
CA TYR A 452 28.57 11.37 3.37
C TYR A 452 27.15 11.48 2.79
N GLY A 453 27.09 11.98 1.54
CA GLY A 453 25.84 12.03 0.77
C GLY A 453 25.72 10.91 -0.24
N ILE A 454 24.47 10.57 -0.58
CA ILE A 454 24.09 9.67 -1.66
C ILE A 454 22.94 10.26 -2.48
N ASP A 455 22.76 9.75 -3.69
CA ASP A 455 21.65 10.12 -4.55
C ASP A 455 20.86 8.89 -4.99
N THR A 456 19.54 9.03 -5.08
CA THR A 456 18.66 8.01 -5.66
C THR A 456 17.76 8.59 -6.74
N VAL A 457 17.57 7.82 -7.80
CA VAL A 457 16.55 8.09 -8.83
C VAL A 457 15.67 6.87 -8.93
N SER A 458 14.36 7.07 -8.92
CA SER A 458 13.39 5.97 -8.94
C SER A 458 12.24 6.25 -9.89
N LEU A 459 11.78 5.21 -10.55
CA LEU A 459 10.62 5.21 -11.43
C LEU A 459 9.68 4.11 -10.98
N ARG A 460 8.38 4.38 -10.93
CA ARG A 460 7.32 3.40 -10.67
C ARG A 460 6.23 3.49 -11.72
N ALA A 461 5.85 2.35 -12.28
CA ALA A 461 4.58 2.18 -12.98
C ALA A 461 3.60 1.45 -12.07
N GLU A 462 2.38 1.98 -11.96
CA GLU A 462 1.40 1.52 -10.99
C GLU A 462 0.02 1.42 -11.64
N LEU A 463 -0.58 0.25 -11.52
CA LEU A 463 -1.99 -0.02 -11.86
C LEU A 463 -2.68 -0.54 -10.60
N ASP A 464 -3.83 0.08 -10.23
CA ASP A 464 -4.68 -0.46 -9.16
C ASP A 464 -6.17 -0.31 -9.49
N PHE A 465 -6.99 -1.28 -9.15
CA PHE A 465 -8.41 -1.33 -9.51
C PHE A 465 -9.27 -1.99 -8.43
#